data_ba288f893c97814b0e3aa6ae85e8d368
#
_entry.id   ba288f893c97814b0e3aa6ae85e8d368
#
_cell.length_a   1.000
_cell.length_b   1.000
_cell.length_c   1.000
_cell.angle_alpha   90.00
_cell.angle_beta   90.00
_cell.angle_gamma   90.00
#
_symmetry.space_group_name_H-M   'P 1'
#
loop_
_entity.id
_entity.type
_entity.pdbx_description
1 polymer ?
#
loop_
_entity_poly.entity_id
_entity_poly.type
_entity_poly.pdbx_seq_one_letter_code
_entity_poly.pdbx_strand_id
1 'polypeptide(L)'
;LALAYARENLTHDLSVDALADVARLSPRQFSRVFREETGQTPAKAIEALRVEAARAMMEISRHPVEVVARETGFGDRERMRQAFLRAFGQPPQAMQQAFNAAMPG
;
A
#
# COMPACT_ATOMS: atom_id res chain seq x y z
N LEU A 1 -0.13 14.35 7.83
CA LEU A 1 0.75 14.96 6.86
C LEU A 1 1.51 13.94 6.03
N ALA A 2 2.31 13.08 6.68
CA ALA A 2 3.06 12.05 5.95
C ALA A 2 2.14 11.03 5.26
N LEU A 3 1.03 10.65 5.90
CA LEU A 3 0.08 9.72 5.29
C LEU A 3 -0.66 10.33 4.10
N ALA A 4 -0.99 11.61 4.18
CA ALA A 4 -1.62 12.30 3.05
C ALA A 4 -0.66 12.37 1.85
N TYR A 5 0.60 12.69 2.10
CA TYR A 5 1.63 12.67 1.06
C TYR A 5 1.77 11.27 0.46
N ALA A 6 1.80 10.24 1.30
CA ALA A 6 1.95 8.87 0.84
C ALA A 6 0.77 8.44 -0.05
N ARG A 7 -0.45 8.80 0.32
CA ARG A 7 -1.63 8.47 -0.48
C ARG A 7 -1.58 9.06 -1.90
N GLU A 8 -1.01 10.25 -2.02
CA GLU A 8 -0.89 10.93 -3.31
C GLU A 8 0.33 10.50 -4.11
N ASN A 9 1.26 9.76 -3.49
CA ASN A 9 2.55 9.41 -4.09
C ASN A 9 2.90 7.94 -3.90
N LEU A 10 1.93 7.04 -4.05
CA LEU A 10 2.11 5.61 -3.79
C LEU A 10 3.22 4.95 -4.61
N THR A 11 3.48 5.46 -5.81
CA THR A 11 4.51 4.90 -6.69
C THR A 11 5.90 5.47 -6.41
N HIS A 12 5.99 6.48 -5.55
CA HIS A 12 7.26 7.10 -5.19
C HIS A 12 7.96 6.31 -4.09
N ASP A 13 9.21 6.68 -3.81
CA ASP A 13 9.93 6.16 -2.66
C ASP A 13 9.25 6.67 -1.38
N LEU A 14 8.71 5.75 -0.60
CA LEU A 14 8.07 6.05 0.68
C LEU A 14 8.84 5.40 1.84
N SER A 15 10.16 5.30 1.70
CA SER A 15 11.04 4.87 2.79
C SER A 15 10.97 5.86 3.95
N VAL A 16 11.44 5.43 5.13
CA VAL A 16 11.53 6.32 6.28
C VAL A 16 12.35 7.56 5.97
N ASP A 17 13.46 7.39 5.25
CA ASP A 17 14.32 8.52 4.87
C ASP A 17 13.56 9.54 4.01
N ALA A 18 12.84 9.05 2.99
CA ALA A 18 12.07 9.92 2.11
C ALA A 18 10.95 10.65 2.84
N LEU A 19 10.23 9.93 3.69
CA LEU A 19 9.12 10.53 4.46
C LEU A 19 9.63 11.52 5.52
N ALA A 20 10.75 11.21 6.15
CA ALA A 20 11.37 12.11 7.11
C ALA A 20 11.76 13.43 6.44
N ASP A 21 12.32 13.38 5.23
CA ASP A 21 12.65 14.58 4.46
C ASP A 21 11.39 15.42 4.18
N VAL A 22 10.31 14.81 3.80
CA VAL A 22 9.03 15.51 3.58
C VAL A 22 8.56 16.21 4.86
N ALA A 23 8.71 15.54 6.00
CA ALA A 23 8.32 16.08 7.31
C ALA A 23 9.37 17.03 7.91
N ARG A 24 10.53 17.15 7.28
CA ARG A 24 11.67 17.96 7.76
C ARG A 24 12.16 17.52 9.14
N LEU A 25 12.22 16.21 9.32
CA LEU A 25 12.72 15.56 10.54
C LEU A 25 13.84 14.60 10.17
N SER A 26 14.67 14.25 11.16
CA SER A 26 15.59 13.15 10.96
C SER A 26 14.80 11.84 10.88
N PRO A 27 15.34 10.78 10.25
CA PRO A 27 14.64 9.49 10.20
C PRO A 27 14.26 8.98 11.58
N ARG A 28 15.12 9.15 12.56
CA ARG A 28 14.86 8.70 13.93
C ARG A 28 13.72 9.47 14.59
N GLN A 29 13.73 10.80 14.44
CA GLN A 29 12.65 11.65 14.96
C GLN A 29 11.34 11.34 14.27
N PHE A 30 11.36 11.16 12.95
CA PHE A 30 10.19 10.85 12.18
C PHE A 30 9.55 9.53 12.63
N SER A 31 10.34 8.48 12.77
CA SER A 31 9.83 7.17 13.19
C SER A 31 9.21 7.23 14.58
N ARG A 32 9.84 7.96 15.50
CA ARG A 32 9.31 8.10 16.86
C ARG A 32 7.98 8.84 16.87
N VAL A 33 7.92 10.00 16.22
CA VAL A 33 6.71 10.82 16.17
C VAL A 33 5.59 10.08 15.47
N PHE A 34 5.92 9.42 14.36
CA PHE A 34 4.94 8.66 13.59
C PHE A 34 4.31 7.54 14.44
N ARG A 35 5.15 6.81 15.16
CA ARG A 35 4.67 5.72 16.01
C ARG A 35 3.85 6.24 17.19
N GLU A 36 4.25 7.37 17.78
CA GLU A 36 3.48 7.99 18.87
C GLU A 36 2.10 8.42 18.40
N GLU A 37 2.00 8.96 17.18
CA GLU A 37 0.73 9.48 16.66
C GLU A 37 -0.18 8.40 16.08
N THR A 38 0.39 7.37 15.44
CA THR A 38 -0.40 6.37 14.72
C THR A 38 -0.45 5.01 15.40
N GLY A 39 0.45 4.74 16.32
CA GLY A 39 0.59 3.43 16.94
C GLY A 39 1.22 2.38 16.04
N GLN A 40 1.71 2.76 14.86
CA GLN A 40 2.29 1.85 13.87
C GLN A 40 3.66 2.33 13.43
N THR A 41 4.45 1.39 12.87
CA THR A 41 5.67 1.78 12.17
C THR A 41 5.33 2.39 10.82
N PRO A 42 6.17 3.28 10.28
CA PRO A 42 5.93 3.83 8.94
C PRO A 42 5.78 2.75 7.87
N ALA A 43 6.62 1.71 7.90
CA ALA A 43 6.56 0.64 6.91
C ALA A 43 5.20 -0.07 6.89
N LYS A 44 4.65 -0.36 8.07
CA LYS A 44 3.34 -1.00 8.17
C LYS A 44 2.22 -0.10 7.68
N ALA A 45 2.29 1.19 8.01
CA ALA A 45 1.27 2.13 7.57
C ALA A 45 1.29 2.30 6.05
N ILE A 46 2.47 2.37 5.44
CA ILE A 46 2.61 2.47 3.99
C ILE A 46 2.11 1.20 3.31
N GLU A 47 2.45 0.02 3.84
CA GLU A 47 1.94 -1.24 3.30
C GLU A 47 0.42 -1.26 3.33
N ALA A 48 -0.19 -0.83 4.43
CA ALA A 48 -1.65 -0.77 4.57
C ALA A 48 -2.28 0.16 3.52
N LEU A 49 -1.68 1.31 3.26
CA LEU A 49 -2.16 2.23 2.22
C LEU A 49 -2.10 1.60 0.83
N ARG A 50 -0.99 0.95 0.51
CA ARG A 50 -0.82 0.30 -0.79
C ARG A 50 -1.79 -0.86 -0.97
N VAL A 51 -1.99 -1.66 0.07
CA VAL A 51 -2.94 -2.78 0.04
C VAL A 51 -4.37 -2.27 -0.17
N GLU A 52 -4.77 -1.23 0.53
CA GLU A 52 -6.11 -0.67 0.36
C GLU A 52 -6.31 -0.07 -1.04
N ALA A 53 -5.31 0.62 -1.56
CA ALA A 53 -5.38 1.16 -2.92
C ALA A 53 -5.49 0.04 -3.95
N ALA A 54 -4.72 -1.03 -3.78
CA ALA A 54 -4.77 -2.17 -4.69
C ALA A 54 -6.12 -2.87 -4.63
N ARG A 55 -6.65 -3.08 -3.43
CA ARG A 55 -7.96 -3.69 -3.24
C ARG A 55 -9.06 -2.87 -3.92
N ALA A 56 -9.06 -1.55 -3.70
CA ALA A 56 -10.04 -0.67 -4.30
C ALA A 56 -9.96 -0.69 -5.83
N MET A 57 -8.75 -0.69 -6.38
CA MET A 57 -8.54 -0.75 -7.82
C MET A 57 -9.08 -2.06 -8.41
N MET A 58 -8.90 -3.17 -7.70
CA MET A 58 -9.41 -4.46 -8.13
C MET A 58 -10.93 -4.55 -8.07
N GLU A 59 -11.56 -3.86 -7.11
CA GLU A 59 -13.02 -3.85 -6.97
C GLU A 59 -13.70 -3.10 -8.11
N ILE A 60 -13.11 -1.98 -8.55
CA ILE A 60 -13.77 -1.10 -9.52
C ILE A 60 -13.35 -1.37 -10.97
N SER A 61 -12.33 -2.19 -11.19
CA SER A 61 -11.85 -2.48 -12.54
C SER A 61 -11.22 -3.85 -12.62
N ARG A 62 -11.08 -4.36 -13.84
CA ARG A 62 -10.49 -5.68 -14.10
C ARG A 62 -9.05 -5.56 -14.59
N HIS A 63 -8.26 -4.70 -13.95
CA HIS A 63 -6.86 -4.60 -14.31
C HIS A 63 -6.08 -5.87 -13.97
N PRO A 64 -5.11 -6.24 -14.81
CA PRO A 64 -4.21 -7.33 -14.47
C PRO A 64 -3.47 -7.06 -13.16
N VAL A 65 -3.13 -8.14 -12.44
CA VAL A 65 -2.44 -8.03 -11.17
C VAL A 65 -1.13 -7.24 -11.29
N GLU A 66 -0.40 -7.41 -12.39
CA GLU A 66 0.84 -6.68 -12.63
C GLU A 66 0.64 -5.18 -12.73
N VAL A 67 -0.45 -4.76 -13.36
CA VAL A 67 -0.79 -3.35 -13.48
C VAL A 67 -1.16 -2.78 -12.11
N VAL A 68 -1.97 -3.50 -11.35
CA VAL A 68 -2.34 -3.08 -9.99
C VAL A 68 -1.10 -2.92 -9.12
N ALA A 69 -0.18 -3.88 -9.16
CA ALA A 69 1.05 -3.81 -8.37
C ALA A 69 1.88 -2.57 -8.70
N ARG A 70 2.01 -2.27 -9.99
CA ARG A 70 2.77 -1.10 -10.44
C ARG A 70 2.09 0.21 -10.05
N GLU A 71 0.79 0.32 -10.30
CA GLU A 71 0.03 1.56 -10.06
C GLU A 71 -0.11 1.88 -8.56
N THR A 72 -0.01 0.88 -7.69
CA THR A 72 -0.16 1.08 -6.25
C THR A 72 1.16 1.06 -5.50
N GLY A 73 2.28 1.01 -6.22
CA GLY A 73 3.60 1.22 -5.62
C GLY A 73 4.31 -0.02 -5.11
N PHE A 74 3.72 -1.21 -5.27
CA PHE A 74 4.42 -2.44 -4.89
C PHE A 74 5.61 -2.75 -5.80
N GLY A 75 5.51 -2.34 -7.06
CA GLY A 75 6.57 -2.55 -8.03
C GLY A 75 6.42 -3.84 -8.80
N ASP A 76 6.22 -4.96 -8.12
CA ASP A 76 6.01 -6.25 -8.76
C ASP A 76 4.92 -7.04 -8.05
N ARG A 77 4.43 -8.07 -8.73
CA ARG A 77 3.30 -8.84 -8.22
C ARG A 77 3.68 -9.70 -7.00
N GLU A 78 4.93 -10.09 -6.84
CA GLU A 78 5.34 -10.89 -5.69
C GLU A 78 5.31 -10.07 -4.40
N ARG A 79 5.76 -8.83 -4.43
CA ARG A 79 5.66 -7.94 -3.28
C ARG A 79 4.21 -7.69 -2.88
N MET A 80 3.36 -7.47 -3.87
CA MET A 80 1.92 -7.29 -3.62
C MET A 80 1.31 -8.56 -3.04
N ARG A 81 1.68 -9.73 -3.57
CA ARG A 81 1.19 -11.01 -3.08
C ARG A 81 1.53 -11.21 -1.61
N GLN A 82 2.76 -10.94 -1.22
CA GLN A 82 3.19 -11.06 0.18
C GLN A 82 2.41 -10.11 1.09
N ALA A 83 2.21 -8.89 0.65
CA ALA A 83 1.44 -7.91 1.43
C ALA A 83 -0.02 -8.35 1.60
N PHE A 84 -0.64 -8.89 0.54
CA PHE A 84 -2.02 -9.39 0.61
C PHE A 84 -2.14 -10.59 1.54
N LEU A 85 -1.16 -11.49 1.51
CA LEU A 85 -1.16 -12.64 2.44
C LEU A 85 -1.10 -12.16 3.89
N ARG A 86 -0.29 -11.15 4.18
CA ARG A 86 -0.21 -10.59 5.54
C ARG A 86 -1.51 -9.88 5.95
N ALA A 87 -2.13 -9.16 5.02
CA ALA A 87 -3.32 -8.36 5.33
C ALA A 87 -4.61 -9.19 5.36
N PHE A 88 -4.78 -10.11 4.42
CA PHE A 88 -6.07 -10.80 4.19
C PHE A 88 -5.99 -12.31 4.28
N GLY A 89 -4.80 -12.89 4.38
CA GLY A 89 -4.62 -14.33 4.39
C GLY A 89 -4.81 -14.99 3.04
N GLN A 90 -4.94 -14.21 1.95
CA GLN A 90 -5.08 -14.76 0.61
C GLN A 90 -4.40 -13.87 -0.42
N PRO A 91 -3.95 -14.44 -1.56
CA PRO A 91 -3.26 -13.68 -2.58
C PRO A 91 -4.22 -12.79 -3.39
N PRO A 92 -3.69 -11.77 -4.09
CA PRO A 92 -4.53 -10.88 -4.89
C PRO A 92 -5.39 -11.58 -5.92
N GLN A 93 -4.88 -12.64 -6.55
CA GLN A 93 -5.63 -13.38 -7.57
C GLN A 93 -6.89 -14.00 -7.02
N ALA A 94 -6.85 -14.54 -5.79
CA ALA A 94 -8.03 -15.12 -5.16
C ALA A 94 -9.10 -14.06 -4.91
N MET A 95 -8.69 -12.88 -4.45
CA MET A 95 -9.61 -11.76 -4.24
C MET A 95 -10.17 -11.24 -5.55
N GLN A 96 -9.34 -11.16 -6.59
CA GLN A 96 -9.78 -10.72 -7.92
C GLN A 96 -10.83 -11.66 -8.50
N GLN A 97 -10.64 -12.97 -8.34
CA GLN A 97 -11.61 -13.96 -8.77
C GLN A 97 -12.94 -13.80 -8.03
N ALA A 98 -12.89 -13.53 -6.73
CA ALA A 98 -14.09 -13.30 -5.93
C ALA A 98 -14.85 -12.06 -6.40
N PHE A 99 -14.14 -10.96 -6.68
CA PHE A 99 -14.76 -9.74 -7.21
C PHE A 99 -15.36 -9.96 -8.58
N ASN A 100 -14.66 -10.66 -9.47
CA ASN A 100 -15.14 -10.94 -10.81
C ASN A 100 -16.38 -11.85 -10.78
N ALA A 101 -16.42 -12.81 -9.87
CA ALA A 101 -17.57 -13.70 -9.71
C ALA A 101 -18.80 -12.97 -9.17
N ALA A 102 -18.59 -11.92 -8.36
CA ALA A 102 -19.67 -11.12 -7.80
C ALA A 102 -20.24 -10.09 -8.77
N MET A 103 -19.49 -9.76 -9.83
CA MET A 103 -19.93 -8.78 -10.82
C MET A 103 -20.77 -9.45 -11.90
N PRO A 104 -21.99 -8.98 -12.15
CA PRO A 104 -22.81 -9.52 -13.25
C PRO A 104 -22.19 -9.19 -14.60
N GLY A 105 -22.19 -10.15 -15.48
CA GLY A 105 -21.70 -10.02 -16.85
C GLY A 105 -20.22 -10.01 -17.00
#